data_c0f8b6bc0e108c4ee149d1864907d4fa
#
_entry.id   c0f8b6bc0e108c4ee149d1864907d4fa
#
_cell.length_a   1.000
_cell.length_b   1.000
_cell.length_c   1.000
_cell.angle_alpha   90.00
_cell.angle_beta   90.00
_cell.angle_gamma   90.00
#
_symmetry.space_group_name_H-M   'P 1'
#
loop_
_entity.id
_entity.type
_entity.pdbx_description
1 polymer ?
#
loop_
_entity_poly.entity_id
_entity_poly.type
_entity_poly.pdbx_seq_one_letter_code
_entity_poly.pdbx_strand_id
1 'polypeptide(L)'
;MAIGSMNVDKQKWGDGSYYFSMMNRNLCAWATWKRAWQTIDLNLANVSMYKLSNALRKYGCGILERAYWCDRLDEIHKDCQNNSSWDMQFFMSIWLQNKKGIIPNVNLSSNIGTIGEATHEMTVGNIIDNIPTQPILPLVHPSDDNVQKEADKQFHFMYFEPNKDKWAWYLKYYNVLNRFIKRKLGIKGSLRKRK
;
A
#
# COMPACT_ATOMS: atom_id res chain seq x y z
N MET A 1 -7.88 -5.81 -9.54
CA MET A 1 -8.70 -4.59 -9.48
C MET A 1 -7.99 -3.42 -10.17
N ALA A 2 -6.67 -3.41 -10.17
CA ALA A 2 -5.87 -2.45 -10.92
C ALA A 2 -4.60 -3.10 -11.47
N ILE A 3 -3.97 -2.43 -12.43
CA ILE A 3 -2.71 -2.82 -13.03
C ILE A 3 -1.72 -1.70 -12.75
N GLY A 4 -0.64 -2.01 -12.04
CA GLY A 4 0.49 -1.10 -11.87
C GLY A 4 1.47 -1.19 -13.02
N SER A 5 2.33 -0.19 -13.17
CA SER A 5 3.37 -0.15 -14.21
C SER A 5 4.79 -0.25 -13.66
N MET A 6 4.95 -0.14 -12.36
CA MET A 6 6.27 -0.08 -11.72
C MET A 6 6.60 -1.36 -10.96
N ASN A 7 7.83 -1.83 -11.17
CA ASN A 7 8.47 -2.87 -10.38
C ASN A 7 9.66 -2.25 -9.62
N VAL A 8 9.37 -1.67 -8.45
CA VAL A 8 10.35 -0.91 -7.66
C VAL A 8 11.36 -1.79 -6.91
N ASP A 9 11.02 -3.04 -6.62
CA ASP A 9 11.92 -3.99 -5.96
C ASP A 9 12.90 -4.68 -6.92
N LYS A 10 12.72 -4.45 -8.23
CA LYS A 10 13.59 -4.96 -9.30
C LYS A 10 13.75 -6.49 -9.27
N GLN A 11 12.82 -7.20 -8.64
CA GLN A 11 12.82 -8.66 -8.56
C GLN A 11 11.71 -9.24 -9.43
N LYS A 12 11.93 -10.46 -9.88
CA LYS A 12 10.92 -11.24 -10.58
C LYS A 12 10.21 -12.16 -9.58
N TRP A 13 8.88 -12.10 -9.60
CA TRP A 13 8.01 -12.87 -8.73
C TRP A 13 7.10 -13.78 -9.57
N GLY A 14 7.00 -15.05 -9.15
CA GLY A 14 6.24 -16.04 -9.91
C GLY A 14 6.90 -16.42 -11.24
N ASP A 15 6.12 -17.03 -12.12
CA ASP A 15 6.58 -17.64 -13.38
C ASP A 15 6.17 -16.87 -14.64
N GLY A 16 5.35 -15.83 -14.51
CA GLY A 16 4.84 -15.02 -15.63
C GLY A 16 5.60 -13.72 -15.88
N SER A 17 5.12 -12.94 -16.84
CA SER A 17 5.59 -11.57 -17.08
C SER A 17 5.11 -10.58 -16.02
N TYR A 18 4.16 -10.98 -15.19
CA TYR A 18 3.58 -10.21 -14.09
C TYR A 18 3.14 -11.17 -12.96
N TYR A 19 2.77 -10.60 -11.82
CA TYR A 19 2.25 -11.36 -10.69
C TYR A 19 1.06 -10.67 -10.04
N PHE A 20 0.31 -11.40 -9.23
CA PHE A 20 -0.80 -10.88 -8.47
C PHE A 20 -0.36 -10.39 -7.09
N SER A 21 -0.83 -9.23 -6.69
CA SER A 21 -0.48 -8.52 -5.47
C SER A 21 -1.74 -8.05 -4.75
N MET A 22 -1.74 -8.06 -3.43
CA MET A 22 -2.71 -7.33 -2.63
C MET A 22 -2.34 -5.84 -2.50
N MET A 23 -1.05 -5.52 -2.68
CA MET A 23 -0.53 -4.16 -2.61
C MET A 23 -0.55 -3.57 -4.02
N ASN A 24 -1.62 -2.84 -4.34
CA ASN A 24 -1.66 -2.16 -5.62
C ASN A 24 -0.66 -1.00 -5.64
N ARG A 25 0.32 -1.08 -6.54
CA ARG A 25 1.40 -0.11 -6.64
C ARG A 25 1.04 1.00 -7.63
N ASN A 26 0.11 1.87 -7.23
CA ASN A 26 -0.32 3.05 -8.03
C ASN A 26 0.69 4.20 -7.90
N LEU A 27 1.95 3.94 -8.20
CA LEU A 27 3.01 4.91 -7.89
C LEU A 27 3.11 6.02 -8.96
N CYS A 28 3.11 5.66 -10.24
CA CYS A 28 3.20 6.61 -11.33
C CYS A 28 2.10 6.37 -12.36
N ALA A 29 2.33 5.43 -13.28
CA ALA A 29 1.33 5.04 -14.26
C ALA A 29 0.62 3.76 -13.81
N TRP A 30 -0.69 3.76 -13.89
CA TRP A 30 -1.53 2.62 -13.52
C TRP A 30 -2.85 2.66 -14.27
N ALA A 31 -3.55 1.54 -14.30
CA ALA A 31 -4.85 1.43 -14.94
C ALA A 31 -5.83 0.66 -14.06
N THR A 32 -7.11 0.96 -14.22
CA THR A 32 -8.21 0.21 -13.61
C THR A 32 -9.39 0.16 -14.57
N TRP A 33 -10.36 -0.69 -14.27
CA TRP A 33 -11.61 -0.78 -15.02
C TRP A 33 -12.67 0.15 -14.42
N LYS A 34 -13.51 0.75 -15.26
CA LYS A 34 -14.64 1.58 -14.82
C LYS A 34 -15.47 0.88 -13.73
N ARG A 35 -15.81 -0.40 -13.94
CA ARG A 35 -16.56 -1.21 -12.96
C ARG A 35 -15.84 -1.37 -11.62
N ALA A 36 -14.51 -1.41 -11.61
CA ALA A 36 -13.71 -1.51 -10.39
C ALA A 36 -13.64 -0.16 -9.67
N TRP A 37 -13.42 0.91 -10.40
CA TRP A 37 -13.39 2.27 -9.85
C TRP A 37 -14.72 2.63 -9.17
N GLN A 38 -15.84 2.29 -9.79
CA GLN A 38 -17.18 2.58 -9.25
C GLN A 38 -17.50 1.87 -7.91
N THR A 39 -16.70 0.88 -7.50
CA THR A 39 -16.86 0.18 -6.21
C THR A 39 -15.97 0.71 -5.10
N ILE A 40 -15.20 1.77 -5.36
CA ILE A 40 -14.30 2.34 -4.37
C ILE A 40 -15.05 3.30 -3.46
N ASP A 41 -14.93 3.09 -2.15
CA ASP A 41 -15.38 4.02 -1.14
C ASP A 41 -14.21 4.90 -0.70
N LEU A 42 -14.17 6.12 -1.20
CA LEU A 42 -13.10 7.07 -0.87
C LEU A 42 -13.21 7.61 0.57
N ASN A 43 -14.38 7.51 1.19
CA ASN A 43 -14.56 7.99 2.56
C ASN A 43 -14.32 6.90 3.60
N LEU A 44 -14.44 5.62 3.24
CA LEU A 44 -14.33 4.46 4.14
C LEU A 44 -15.18 4.59 5.42
N ALA A 45 -16.26 5.40 5.37
CA ALA A 45 -17.03 5.82 6.54
C ALA A 45 -17.61 4.64 7.35
N ASN A 46 -17.96 3.55 6.66
CA ASN A 46 -18.53 2.34 7.27
C ASN A 46 -17.51 1.22 7.47
N VAL A 47 -16.21 1.55 7.44
CA VAL A 47 -15.13 0.58 7.60
C VAL A 47 -14.58 0.65 9.01
N SER A 48 -14.87 -0.37 9.83
CA SER A 48 -14.26 -0.51 11.14
C SER A 48 -12.85 -1.10 11.06
N MET A 49 -11.99 -0.78 12.04
CA MET A 49 -10.67 -1.39 12.19
C MET A 49 -10.73 -2.92 12.26
N TYR A 50 -11.79 -3.47 12.84
CA TYR A 50 -12.01 -4.91 12.89
C TYR A 50 -12.23 -5.50 11.49
N LYS A 51 -13.07 -4.85 10.67
CA LYS A 51 -13.35 -5.26 9.29
C LYS A 51 -12.09 -5.23 8.44
N LEU A 52 -11.31 -4.14 8.52
CA LEU A 52 -10.05 -3.99 7.82
C LEU A 52 -9.01 -5.03 8.29
N SER A 53 -8.82 -5.18 9.59
CA SER A 53 -7.88 -6.15 10.15
C SER A 53 -8.20 -7.59 9.75
N ASN A 54 -9.48 -7.96 9.64
CA ASN A 54 -9.89 -9.28 9.18
C ASN A 54 -9.66 -9.47 7.68
N ALA A 55 -9.88 -8.45 6.87
CA ALA A 55 -9.55 -8.48 5.43
C ALA A 55 -8.04 -8.72 5.23
N LEU A 56 -7.20 -7.94 5.89
CA LEU A 56 -5.74 -8.07 5.83
C LEU A 56 -5.25 -9.44 6.32
N ARG A 57 -5.88 -9.99 7.37
CA ARG A 57 -5.54 -11.34 7.85
C ARG A 57 -5.73 -12.42 6.79
N LYS A 58 -6.75 -12.31 5.94
CA LYS A 58 -6.99 -13.27 4.84
C LYS A 58 -5.83 -13.28 3.84
N TYR A 59 -5.20 -12.14 3.63
CA TYR A 59 -4.00 -12.03 2.79
C TYR A 59 -2.71 -12.48 3.49
N GLY A 60 -2.76 -12.82 4.78
CA GLY A 60 -1.61 -13.31 5.54
C GLY A 60 -0.80 -12.20 6.23
N CYS A 61 -1.33 -10.97 6.31
CA CYS A 61 -0.66 -9.87 7.01
C CYS A 61 -0.50 -10.18 8.50
N GLY A 62 0.69 -9.90 9.01
CA GLY A 62 1.04 -10.02 10.42
C GLY A 62 0.31 -8.99 11.31
N ILE A 63 0.42 -9.16 12.62
CA ILE A 63 -0.26 -8.27 13.57
C ILE A 63 0.25 -6.82 13.47
N LEU A 64 1.55 -6.61 13.27
CA LEU A 64 2.14 -5.28 13.16
C LEU A 64 1.69 -4.56 11.90
N GLU A 65 1.71 -5.25 10.77
CA GLU A 65 1.23 -4.72 9.50
C GLU A 65 -0.26 -4.35 9.55
N ARG A 66 -1.09 -5.22 10.14
CA ARG A 66 -2.51 -4.92 10.37
C ARG A 66 -2.72 -3.72 11.29
N ALA A 67 -1.90 -3.59 12.33
CA ALA A 67 -1.95 -2.45 13.23
C ALA A 67 -1.58 -1.14 12.51
N TYR A 68 -0.55 -1.17 11.66
CA TYR A 68 -0.17 -0.04 10.82
C TYR A 68 -1.35 0.44 9.95
N TRP A 69 -1.98 -0.47 9.21
CA TRP A 69 -3.07 -0.11 8.31
C TRP A 69 -4.35 0.33 9.05
N CYS A 70 -4.61 -0.22 10.22
CA CYS A 70 -5.70 0.27 11.08
C CYS A 70 -5.43 1.67 11.62
N ASP A 71 -4.17 2.01 11.87
CA ASP A 71 -3.77 3.37 12.27
C ASP A 71 -3.97 4.36 11.11
N ARG A 72 -3.63 3.96 9.89
CA ARG A 72 -3.91 4.75 8.67
C ARG A 72 -5.41 4.97 8.45
N LEU A 73 -6.24 3.93 8.67
CA LEU A 73 -7.70 4.08 8.59
C LEU A 73 -8.22 5.12 9.59
N ASP A 74 -7.69 5.11 10.81
CA ASP A 74 -8.08 6.07 11.84
C ASP A 74 -7.68 7.51 11.46
N GLU A 75 -6.54 7.69 10.81
CA GLU A 75 -6.13 9.00 10.28
C GLU A 75 -7.06 9.48 9.17
N ILE A 76 -7.43 8.60 8.24
CA ILE A 76 -8.40 8.91 7.18
C ILE A 76 -9.75 9.34 7.79
N HIS A 77 -10.24 8.63 8.81
CA HIS A 77 -11.50 8.98 9.47
C HIS A 77 -11.46 10.33 10.21
N LYS A 78 -10.31 10.72 10.74
CA LYS A 78 -10.14 12.00 11.44
C LYS A 78 -10.06 13.18 10.50
N ASP A 79 -9.54 12.99 9.33
CA ASP A 79 -9.22 14.06 8.36
C ASP A 79 -9.83 13.80 6.98
N CYS A 80 -11.02 13.23 6.95
CA CYS A 80 -11.68 12.86 5.70
C CYS A 80 -11.99 14.06 4.78
N GLN A 81 -12.03 15.29 5.31
CA GLN A 81 -12.30 16.49 4.53
C GLN A 81 -11.05 17.12 3.91
N ASN A 82 -9.88 16.92 4.53
CA ASN A 82 -8.61 17.52 4.08
C ASN A 82 -7.70 16.51 3.40
N ASN A 83 -8.09 15.23 3.34
CA ASN A 83 -7.28 14.20 2.75
C ASN A 83 -7.28 14.30 1.22
N SER A 84 -6.28 14.96 0.67
CA SER A 84 -6.08 15.13 -0.77
C SER A 84 -5.64 13.84 -1.47
N SER A 85 -5.24 12.82 -0.71
CA SER A 85 -4.77 11.53 -1.22
C SER A 85 -5.91 10.51 -1.21
N TRP A 86 -6.10 9.81 -2.31
CA TRP A 86 -7.12 8.77 -2.52
C TRP A 86 -6.52 7.36 -2.57
N ASP A 87 -5.21 7.25 -2.64
CA ASP A 87 -4.47 6.01 -2.86
C ASP A 87 -4.61 5.02 -1.69
N MET A 88 -4.56 5.49 -0.46
CA MET A 88 -4.75 4.64 0.72
C MET A 88 -6.17 4.05 0.77
N GLN A 89 -7.19 4.85 0.45
CA GLN A 89 -8.58 4.39 0.35
C GLN A 89 -8.73 3.35 -0.75
N PHE A 90 -8.00 3.52 -1.86
CA PHE A 90 -7.99 2.56 -2.95
C PHE A 90 -7.38 1.22 -2.52
N PHE A 91 -6.24 1.21 -1.83
CA PHE A 91 -5.66 0.00 -1.24
C PHE A 91 -6.64 -0.72 -0.32
N MET A 92 -7.23 0.01 0.63
CA MET A 92 -8.18 -0.56 1.57
C MET A 92 -9.41 -1.13 0.87
N SER A 93 -9.89 -0.48 -0.18
CA SER A 93 -11.01 -0.99 -1.01
C SER A 93 -10.68 -2.31 -1.70
N ILE A 94 -9.44 -2.49 -2.16
CA ILE A 94 -8.98 -3.76 -2.74
C ILE A 94 -9.08 -4.88 -1.69
N TRP A 95 -8.55 -4.65 -0.49
CA TRP A 95 -8.53 -5.66 0.58
C TRP A 95 -9.94 -6.00 1.09
N LEU A 96 -10.76 -4.97 1.30
CA LEU A 96 -12.14 -5.14 1.79
C LEU A 96 -13.01 -5.92 0.82
N GLN A 97 -12.75 -5.79 -0.47
CA GLN A 97 -13.46 -6.50 -1.53
C GLN A 97 -12.82 -7.83 -1.93
N ASN A 98 -11.75 -8.25 -1.25
CA ASN A 98 -10.99 -9.45 -1.57
C ASN A 98 -10.53 -9.49 -3.04
N LYS A 99 -10.00 -8.35 -3.52
CA LYS A 99 -9.52 -8.17 -4.90
C LYS A 99 -8.00 -8.17 -4.94
N LYS A 100 -7.45 -8.30 -6.15
CA LYS A 100 -6.01 -8.32 -6.42
C LYS A 100 -5.66 -7.22 -7.39
N GLY A 101 -4.42 -6.74 -7.32
CA GLY A 101 -3.76 -5.97 -8.35
C GLY A 101 -2.85 -6.84 -9.21
N ILE A 102 -2.41 -6.31 -10.32
CA ILE A 102 -1.43 -6.90 -11.23
C ILE A 102 -0.20 -6.00 -11.22
N ILE A 103 0.97 -6.59 -11.00
CA ILE A 103 2.25 -5.88 -10.99
C ILE A 103 3.18 -6.54 -12.02
N PRO A 104 3.76 -5.79 -12.96
CA PRO A 104 4.69 -6.36 -13.93
C PRO A 104 6.00 -6.79 -13.28
N ASN A 105 6.62 -7.83 -13.82
CA ASN A 105 7.95 -8.30 -13.41
C ASN A 105 9.10 -7.48 -14.00
N VAL A 106 8.79 -6.54 -14.87
CA VAL A 106 9.70 -5.53 -15.41
C VAL A 106 9.13 -4.15 -15.17
N ASN A 107 9.96 -3.13 -15.12
CA ASN A 107 9.48 -1.77 -14.93
C ASN A 107 9.02 -1.18 -16.27
N LEU A 108 7.77 -0.74 -16.36
CA LEU A 108 7.16 -0.23 -17.59
C LEU A 108 7.09 1.30 -17.65
N SER A 109 7.27 1.98 -16.52
CA SER A 109 7.25 3.44 -16.41
C SER A 109 8.33 3.95 -15.49
N SER A 110 8.75 5.19 -15.66
CA SER A 110 9.74 5.85 -14.81
C SER A 110 9.18 7.16 -14.28
N ASN A 111 9.42 7.43 -13.01
CA ASN A 111 9.10 8.73 -12.44
C ASN A 111 10.21 9.72 -12.81
N ILE A 112 9.81 10.80 -13.49
CA ILE A 112 10.69 11.92 -13.84
C ILE A 112 10.32 13.19 -13.07
N GLY A 113 9.39 13.11 -12.12
CA GLY A 113 8.84 14.26 -11.37
C GLY A 113 9.83 14.91 -10.41
N THR A 114 11.03 14.37 -10.26
CA THR A 114 12.15 15.03 -9.55
C THR A 114 12.91 16.04 -10.42
N ILE A 115 12.57 16.12 -11.72
CA ILE A 115 13.16 17.04 -12.69
C ILE A 115 12.13 18.13 -12.99
N GLY A 116 12.30 19.34 -12.40
CA GLY A 116 11.39 20.47 -12.61
C GLY A 116 10.36 20.67 -11.49
N GLU A 117 9.24 21.34 -11.81
CA GLU A 117 8.15 21.59 -10.86
C GLU A 117 7.32 20.32 -10.63
N ALA A 118 7.48 19.69 -9.47
CA ALA A 118 6.71 18.52 -9.08
C ALA A 118 5.47 18.92 -8.28
N THR A 119 4.35 18.23 -8.46
CA THR A 119 3.12 18.43 -7.68
C THR A 119 3.30 18.08 -6.20
N HIS A 120 4.21 17.17 -5.90
CA HIS A 120 4.62 16.81 -4.55
C HIS A 120 6.12 17.00 -4.43
N GLU A 121 6.58 17.62 -3.34
CA GLU A 121 8.00 17.66 -3.01
C GLU A 121 8.52 16.24 -2.82
N MET A 122 9.16 15.70 -3.85
CA MET A 122 9.81 14.39 -3.77
C MET A 122 11.26 14.59 -3.41
N THR A 123 11.68 13.99 -2.32
CA THR A 123 13.08 13.97 -1.93
C THR A 123 13.89 13.28 -3.04
N VAL A 124 14.93 13.94 -3.53
CA VAL A 124 15.85 13.35 -4.51
C VAL A 124 16.37 12.01 -3.99
N GLY A 125 16.29 10.97 -4.84
CA GLY A 125 16.67 9.61 -4.47
C GLY A 125 15.55 8.73 -3.93
N ASN A 126 14.29 9.10 -4.20
CA ASN A 126 13.16 8.22 -3.93
C ASN A 126 13.30 6.91 -4.73
N ILE A 127 12.85 5.80 -4.13
CA ILE A 127 12.96 4.45 -4.73
C ILE A 127 12.26 4.31 -6.08
N ILE A 128 11.38 5.24 -6.43
CA ILE A 128 10.61 5.25 -7.70
C ILE A 128 11.25 6.13 -8.78
N ASP A 129 12.33 6.86 -8.47
CA ASP A 129 12.91 7.82 -9.40
C ASP A 129 13.83 7.17 -10.41
N ASN A 130 13.68 7.58 -11.67
CA ASN A 130 14.59 7.21 -12.77
C ASN A 130 14.85 5.70 -12.90
N ILE A 131 13.85 4.85 -12.57
CA ILE A 131 14.00 3.40 -12.75
C ILE A 131 13.96 3.09 -14.25
N PRO A 132 14.98 2.40 -14.81
CA PRO A 132 14.99 2.03 -16.22
C PRO A 132 13.76 1.19 -16.59
N THR A 133 13.19 1.48 -17.76
CA THR A 133 12.06 0.71 -18.29
C THR A 133 12.52 -0.43 -19.17
N GLN A 134 11.72 -1.49 -19.26
CA GLN A 134 11.97 -2.67 -20.07
C GLN A 134 10.70 -3.11 -20.79
N PRO A 135 10.80 -3.70 -22.00
CA PRO A 135 9.64 -4.27 -22.69
C PRO A 135 9.13 -5.51 -21.94
N ILE A 136 7.80 -5.66 -21.87
CA ILE A 136 7.16 -6.83 -21.23
C ILE A 136 6.81 -7.94 -22.24
N LEU A 137 6.87 -7.63 -23.53
CA LEU A 137 6.51 -8.60 -24.57
C LEU A 137 7.66 -9.54 -24.92
N PRO A 138 7.38 -10.80 -25.29
CA PRO A 138 6.05 -11.42 -25.33
C PRO A 138 5.44 -11.60 -23.95
N LEU A 139 4.13 -11.41 -23.82
CA LEU A 139 3.42 -11.53 -22.57
C LEU A 139 3.21 -13.01 -22.21
N VAL A 140 3.71 -13.40 -21.03
CA VAL A 140 3.52 -14.73 -20.45
C VAL A 140 2.64 -14.58 -19.24
N HIS A 141 1.48 -15.25 -19.24
CA HIS A 141 0.59 -15.28 -18.08
C HIS A 141 1.14 -16.19 -16.98
N PRO A 142 1.02 -15.83 -15.69
CA PRO A 142 1.39 -16.73 -14.62
C PRO A 142 0.49 -17.97 -14.61
N SER A 143 1.02 -19.10 -14.13
CA SER A 143 0.32 -20.38 -14.09
C SER A 143 -0.88 -20.38 -13.15
N ASP A 144 -0.88 -19.52 -12.14
CA ASP A 144 -1.97 -19.33 -11.20
C ASP A 144 -2.20 -17.85 -10.89
N ASP A 145 -3.25 -17.56 -10.14
CA ASP A 145 -3.62 -16.22 -9.72
C ASP A 145 -3.37 -15.96 -8.21
N ASN A 146 -2.48 -16.73 -7.60
CA ASN A 146 -2.12 -16.57 -6.20
C ASN A 146 -1.36 -15.26 -5.97
N VAL A 147 -1.67 -14.61 -4.85
CA VAL A 147 -0.96 -13.40 -4.44
C VAL A 147 0.46 -13.73 -4.01
N GLN A 148 1.44 -13.01 -4.53
CA GLN A 148 2.84 -13.14 -4.16
C GLN A 148 3.10 -12.40 -2.83
N LYS A 149 2.86 -13.09 -1.72
CA LYS A 149 2.90 -12.50 -0.36
C LYS A 149 4.26 -11.95 0.02
N GLU A 150 5.33 -12.58 -0.43
CA GLU A 150 6.69 -12.10 -0.13
C GLU A 150 7.02 -10.83 -0.89
N ALA A 151 6.54 -10.69 -2.14
CA ALA A 151 6.62 -9.44 -2.90
C ALA A 151 5.89 -8.30 -2.18
N ASP A 152 4.71 -8.58 -1.64
CA ASP A 152 3.90 -7.60 -0.92
C ASP A 152 4.57 -7.17 0.39
N LYS A 153 5.13 -8.10 1.16
CA LYS A 153 5.91 -7.79 2.37
C LYS A 153 7.14 -6.95 2.07
N GLN A 154 7.88 -7.32 1.02
CA GLN A 154 9.07 -6.56 0.62
C GLN A 154 8.69 -5.14 0.21
N PHE A 155 7.63 -4.98 -0.60
CA PHE A 155 7.14 -3.67 -0.99
C PHE A 155 6.68 -2.84 0.22
N HIS A 156 5.91 -3.44 1.12
CA HIS A 156 5.47 -2.78 2.35
C HIS A 156 6.68 -2.25 3.14
N PHE A 157 7.67 -3.09 3.34
CA PHE A 157 8.89 -2.72 4.06
C PHE A 157 9.68 -1.61 3.37
N MET A 158 9.84 -1.70 2.04
CA MET A 158 10.61 -0.71 1.27
C MET A 158 9.91 0.64 1.17
N TYR A 159 8.60 0.64 1.00
CA TYR A 159 7.85 1.85 0.65
C TYR A 159 7.23 2.55 1.86
N PHE A 160 6.65 1.78 2.78
CA PHE A 160 5.98 2.33 3.95
C PHE A 160 6.86 2.39 5.20
N GLU A 161 8.01 1.71 5.19
CA GLU A 161 8.94 1.64 6.30
C GLU A 161 10.40 1.95 5.93
N PRO A 162 10.66 3.05 5.20
CA PRO A 162 12.01 3.32 4.67
C PRO A 162 13.05 3.64 5.74
N ASN A 163 12.66 3.92 6.98
CA ASN A 163 13.59 4.25 8.05
C ASN A 163 14.24 3.01 8.66
N LYS A 164 15.48 2.77 8.27
CA LYS A 164 16.32 1.64 8.66
C LYS A 164 16.90 1.74 10.08
N ASP A 165 16.59 2.80 10.83
CA ASP A 165 16.94 2.86 12.26
C ASP A 165 16.07 1.87 13.02
N LYS A 166 16.67 0.73 13.40
CA LYS A 166 15.98 -0.36 14.07
C LYS A 166 15.25 0.10 15.34
N TRP A 167 15.81 1.06 16.08
CA TRP A 167 15.20 1.57 17.32
C TRP A 167 14.01 2.48 17.05
N ALA A 168 14.11 3.38 16.07
CA ALA A 168 12.99 4.22 15.66
C ALA A 168 11.86 3.37 15.07
N TRP A 169 12.21 2.31 14.34
CA TRP A 169 11.28 1.32 13.81
C TRP A 169 10.57 0.57 14.95
N TYR A 170 11.28 0.01 15.93
CA TYR A 170 10.68 -0.67 17.09
C TYR A 170 9.76 0.26 17.89
N LEU A 171 10.17 1.50 18.13
CA LEU A 171 9.35 2.48 18.86
C LEU A 171 8.08 2.86 18.07
N LYS A 172 8.18 3.03 16.76
CA LYS A 172 7.03 3.28 15.90
C LYS A 172 6.04 2.14 15.97
N TYR A 173 6.48 0.89 15.80
CA TYR A 173 5.63 -0.29 15.86
C TYR A 173 5.06 -0.54 17.23
N TYR A 174 5.83 -0.35 18.29
CA TYR A 174 5.34 -0.44 19.66
C TYR A 174 4.18 0.55 19.90
N ASN A 175 4.34 1.79 19.45
CA ASN A 175 3.30 2.80 19.59
C ASN A 175 2.05 2.49 18.76
N VAL A 176 2.22 2.03 17.53
CA VAL A 176 1.12 1.61 16.64
C VAL A 176 0.39 0.41 17.24
N LEU A 177 1.12 -0.61 17.66
CA LEU A 177 0.55 -1.81 18.28
C LEU A 177 -0.18 -1.49 19.58
N ASN A 178 0.40 -0.64 20.41
CA ASN A 178 -0.20 -0.22 21.67
C ASN A 178 -1.51 0.57 21.43
N ARG A 179 -1.55 1.47 20.45
CA ARG A 179 -2.78 2.15 20.03
C ARG A 179 -3.83 1.14 19.53
N PHE A 180 -3.43 0.22 18.68
CA PHE A 180 -4.31 -0.82 18.14
C PHE A 180 -4.92 -1.68 19.26
N ILE A 181 -4.12 -2.16 20.21
CA ILE A 181 -4.57 -2.96 21.35
C ILE A 181 -5.52 -2.15 22.24
N LYS A 182 -5.17 -0.91 22.59
CA LYS A 182 -6.02 -0.03 23.41
C LYS A 182 -7.38 0.19 22.77
N ARG A 183 -7.42 0.42 21.46
CA ARG A 183 -8.67 0.60 20.71
C ARG A 183 -9.52 -0.68 20.70
N LYS A 184 -8.89 -1.86 20.52
CA LYS A 184 -9.60 -3.15 20.61
C LYS A 184 -10.21 -3.41 21.99
N LEU A 185 -9.55 -2.96 23.03
CA LEU A 185 -9.99 -3.12 24.42
C LEU A 185 -10.91 -1.98 24.89
N GLY A 186 -11.27 -1.04 24.02
CA GLY A 186 -12.10 0.12 24.38
C GLY A 186 -11.44 1.11 25.34
N ILE A 187 -10.13 1.01 25.54
CA ILE A 187 -9.37 1.90 26.44
C ILE A 187 -9.18 3.25 25.75
N LYS A 188 -9.89 4.28 26.21
CA LYS A 188 -9.70 5.66 25.74
C LYS A 188 -8.30 6.15 26.14
N GLY A 189 -7.44 6.39 25.16
CA GLY A 189 -6.15 7.00 25.42
C GLY A 189 -6.32 8.43 25.88
N SER A 190 -5.69 8.83 26.98
CA SER A 190 -5.60 10.24 27.34
C SER A 190 -4.75 10.94 26.27
N LEU A 191 -5.35 11.88 25.54
CA LEU A 191 -4.63 12.81 24.69
C LEU A 191 -3.76 13.69 25.59
N ARG A 192 -2.51 13.34 25.80
CA ARG A 192 -1.53 14.31 26.30
C ARG A 192 -1.39 15.39 25.23
N LYS A 193 -2.05 16.54 25.45
CA LYS A 193 -1.76 17.76 24.69
C LYS A 193 -0.26 18.04 24.88
N ARG A 194 0.52 17.92 23.80
CA ARG A 194 1.86 18.51 23.77
C ARG A 194 1.66 20.02 23.79
N LYS A 195 2.12 20.66 24.87
CA LYS A 195 2.33 22.10 24.93
C LYS A 195 3.52 22.46 24.04
#